data_66e8479817beebf646534e3b7e31cbb5
#
_entry.id   66e8479817beebf646534e3b7e31cbb5
#
_cell.length_a   1.000
_cell.length_b   1.000
_cell.length_c   1.000
_cell.angle_alpha   90.00
_cell.angle_beta   90.00
_cell.angle_gamma   90.00
#
_symmetry.space_group_name_H-M   'P 1'
#
loop_
_entity.id
_entity.type
_entity.pdbx_description
1 polymer ?
#
loop_
_entity_poly.entity_id
_entity_poly.type
_entity_poly.pdbx_seq_one_letter_code
_entity_poly.pdbx_strand_id
1 'polypeptide(L)'
;MNLSVTNSPFTEGQAAQINELLQTLTPEQQTWLSGYLMANQSSNSTSEGASDNIASSSTSSVSQETEAMLHRKEPEVTPEQRSITILYGSETGNAQGLAEIFEERLSNIGNDVTLKSMDDFKPKDLKKVEDLFIVTATHGEGDPPDNAVELHEYIHGRKAPKLDGVRFSVLALGDQTYEFFCQTGKDFDNRLVELGAERIYDRVDCDVDYDEDAEKWMANVINAIDSTPAGTDSEQVVSESIKSAKEKKYSKSNPYEAEVLTNINLNGRGSNKETRHIELLLDNFGEEYEPGDCIVVLPQNDPALVDLLVSTLVWSPDTQVLINEDGDTLNFEDALTSHFEITKLTKPLVENAATFFNNDELSEKVQDKEWIQNYIEGRDLIDLLNDFATTELQPENMYQLLRKLPPREYSISSSYKATPDEVHITVGAVRYNAHGRDRTGVCSVQFAERIQEGDTVPIYLKRNPNFKFPQNEETPVIMIGPGTGVAPFRSYMQEREELGFEGHTWLFFGEQHFTTDFLYQTEWQEWLNDGTLSKLDVAFSRDTDQKVYVQHKIAENSEQFNQWIENGAAIYVCGDESKMAKDVHQAIRNVLVKEQNLSEEDAEEYLKQLKRDKRYQRDVY
;
A
#
# COMPACT_ATOMS: atom_id res chain seq x y z
N MET A 1 -7.23 -8.94 45.99
CA MET A 1 -6.13 -9.48 46.82
C MET A 1 -5.42 -8.28 47.41
N ASN A 2 -5.32 -8.12 48.73
CA ASN A 2 -4.64 -6.97 49.33
C ASN A 2 -3.13 -7.21 49.38
N LEU A 3 -2.35 -6.16 49.11
CA LEU A 3 -0.89 -6.18 49.24
C LEU A 3 -0.49 -6.27 50.70
N SER A 4 0.56 -7.03 50.99
CA SER A 4 1.17 -7.17 52.32
C SER A 4 2.67 -7.37 52.16
N VAL A 5 3.42 -7.23 53.25
CA VAL A 5 4.88 -7.47 53.27
C VAL A 5 5.27 -8.87 52.82
N THR A 6 4.35 -9.86 52.90
CA THR A 6 4.61 -11.26 52.54
C THR A 6 4.34 -11.58 51.08
N ASN A 7 3.57 -10.74 50.37
CA ASN A 7 3.19 -10.97 48.95
C ASN A 7 3.58 -9.82 48.01
N SER A 8 4.34 -8.85 48.51
CA SER A 8 4.80 -7.70 47.73
C SER A 8 6.15 -7.17 48.23
N PRO A 9 6.92 -6.44 47.42
CA PRO A 9 8.20 -5.85 47.82
C PRO A 9 8.06 -4.60 48.69
N PHE A 10 6.84 -4.22 49.08
CA PHE A 10 6.55 -2.97 49.79
C PHE A 10 6.64 -3.16 51.32
N THR A 11 7.03 -2.08 52.00
CA THR A 11 6.94 -2.02 53.46
C THR A 11 5.47 -2.00 53.92
N GLU A 12 5.19 -2.33 55.18
CA GLU A 12 3.83 -2.41 55.73
C GLU A 12 3.06 -1.09 55.53
N GLY A 13 3.73 0.05 55.73
CA GLY A 13 3.12 1.37 55.51
C GLY A 13 2.82 1.64 54.03
N GLN A 14 3.72 1.26 53.12
CA GLN A 14 3.51 1.42 51.66
C GLN A 14 2.39 0.51 51.16
N ALA A 15 2.36 -0.75 51.63
CA ALA A 15 1.30 -1.69 51.26
C ALA A 15 -0.09 -1.21 51.74
N ALA A 16 -0.17 -0.61 52.92
CA ALA A 16 -1.41 -0.04 53.45
C ALA A 16 -1.89 1.15 52.61
N GLN A 17 -1.00 2.08 52.25
CA GLN A 17 -1.33 3.23 51.39
C GLN A 17 -1.77 2.83 49.99
N ILE A 18 -1.09 1.87 49.37
CA ILE A 18 -1.46 1.36 48.05
C ILE A 18 -2.82 0.64 48.11
N ASN A 19 -3.08 -0.17 49.12
CA ASN A 19 -4.39 -0.81 49.28
C ASN A 19 -5.53 0.18 49.48
N GLU A 20 -5.30 1.26 50.23
CA GLU A 20 -6.27 2.34 50.39
C GLU A 20 -6.55 3.07 49.09
N LEU A 21 -5.51 3.41 48.31
CA LEU A 21 -5.64 4.03 47.04
C LEU A 21 -6.41 3.14 46.05
N LEU A 22 -6.06 1.86 45.93
CA LEU A 22 -6.71 0.92 45.01
C LEU A 22 -8.21 0.72 45.30
N GLN A 23 -8.66 0.93 46.56
CA GLN A 23 -10.08 0.87 46.89
C GLN A 23 -10.88 2.08 46.43
N THR A 24 -10.23 3.18 46.18
CA THR A 24 -10.85 4.44 45.71
C THR A 24 -10.89 4.56 44.17
N LEU A 25 -10.11 3.74 43.46
CA LEU A 25 -9.98 3.80 41.98
C LEU A 25 -10.98 2.87 41.29
N THR A 26 -11.55 3.35 40.15
CA THR A 26 -12.32 2.49 39.25
C THR A 26 -11.42 1.48 38.52
N PRO A 27 -11.96 0.38 37.96
CA PRO A 27 -11.18 -0.57 37.19
C PRO A 27 -10.38 0.06 36.04
N GLU A 28 -10.96 1.05 35.34
CA GLU A 28 -10.28 1.79 34.27
C GLU A 28 -9.10 2.61 34.82
N GLN A 29 -9.28 3.28 35.95
CA GLN A 29 -8.21 4.04 36.61
C GLN A 29 -7.09 3.11 37.13
N GLN A 30 -7.41 1.92 37.61
CA GLN A 30 -6.42 0.92 38.01
C GLN A 30 -5.61 0.42 36.82
N THR A 31 -6.26 0.18 35.68
CA THR A 31 -5.60 -0.20 34.42
C THR A 31 -4.67 0.90 33.92
N TRP A 32 -5.14 2.14 33.92
CA TRP A 32 -4.32 3.30 33.54
C TRP A 32 -3.10 3.46 34.44
N LEU A 33 -3.29 3.37 35.76
CA LEU A 33 -2.19 3.50 36.73
C LEU A 33 -1.14 2.40 36.56
N SER A 34 -1.55 1.17 36.24
CA SER A 34 -0.60 0.07 36.00
C SER A 34 0.24 0.32 34.76
N GLY A 35 -0.35 0.85 33.68
CA GLY A 35 0.36 1.28 32.48
C GLY A 35 1.34 2.43 32.73
N TYR A 36 0.91 3.44 33.48
CA TYR A 36 1.76 4.56 33.87
C TYR A 36 2.97 4.15 34.70
N LEU A 37 2.80 3.22 35.65
CA LEU A 37 3.90 2.70 36.46
C LEU A 37 4.87 1.85 35.65
N MET A 38 4.38 1.07 34.68
CA MET A 38 5.23 0.34 33.74
C MET A 38 6.05 1.29 32.85
N ALA A 39 5.43 2.31 32.30
CA ALA A 39 6.12 3.31 31.49
C ALA A 39 7.22 4.07 32.24
N ASN A 40 6.99 4.39 33.53
CA ASN A 40 8.00 5.07 34.36
C ASN A 40 9.13 4.15 34.89
N GLN A 41 8.97 2.83 34.88
CA GLN A 41 10.08 1.93 35.21
C GLN A 41 11.15 1.90 34.12
N SER A 42 10.78 2.17 32.89
CA SER A 42 11.71 2.25 31.74
C SER A 42 12.64 3.48 31.77
N SER A 43 12.33 4.49 32.60
CA SER A 43 13.10 5.74 32.66
C SER A 43 14.08 5.84 33.82
N ASN A 44 14.18 4.84 34.70
CA ASN A 44 14.98 4.92 35.93
C ASN A 44 16.00 3.77 36.16
N SER A 45 16.52 3.17 35.10
CA SER A 45 17.59 2.18 35.24
C SER A 45 18.93 2.72 34.74
N THR A 46 19.49 3.73 35.44
CA THR A 46 20.96 3.98 35.43
C THR A 46 21.37 4.70 36.71
N SER A 47 21.86 3.97 37.65
CA SER A 47 23.05 4.21 38.50
C SER A 47 22.89 3.54 39.86
N GLU A 48 23.50 2.39 40.02
CA GLU A 48 23.92 1.91 41.34
C GLU A 48 25.42 1.63 41.31
N GLY A 49 26.09 2.23 42.25
CA GLY A 49 27.49 1.99 42.62
C GLY A 49 27.84 2.55 43.98
N ALA A 50 27.54 1.77 45.02
CA ALA A 50 28.27 1.58 46.27
C ALA A 50 28.51 2.72 47.29
N SER A 51 27.92 2.49 48.45
CA SER A 51 28.51 2.43 49.79
C SER A 51 28.67 3.67 50.66
N ASP A 52 27.89 3.59 51.72
CA ASP A 52 28.22 3.76 53.15
C ASP A 52 28.46 5.13 53.83
N ASN A 53 27.54 5.33 54.76
CA ASN A 53 27.72 5.77 56.16
C ASN A 53 27.64 7.24 56.60
N ILE A 54 26.54 7.46 57.31
CA ILE A 54 26.43 8.06 58.70
C ILE A 54 26.56 9.57 58.92
N ALA A 55 25.42 10.06 59.41
CA ALA A 55 25.19 10.94 60.56
C ALA A 55 25.38 12.47 60.46
N SER A 56 24.24 13.07 60.65
CA SER A 56 23.88 14.17 61.57
C SER A 56 24.56 15.53 61.55
N SER A 57 23.65 16.45 61.54
CA SER A 57 23.55 17.69 62.34
C SER A 57 24.12 19.01 61.82
N SER A 58 23.16 19.88 61.66
CA SER A 58 23.05 21.25 62.17
C SER A 58 24.02 22.37 61.75
N THR A 59 23.37 23.40 61.28
CA THR A 59 23.48 24.84 61.60
C THR A 59 24.62 25.67 61.03
N SER A 60 24.11 26.72 60.41
CA SER A 60 24.48 28.14 60.44
C SER A 60 25.68 28.68 59.70
N SER A 61 25.32 29.51 58.77
CA SER A 61 25.71 30.91 58.53
C SER A 61 27.19 31.34 58.46
N VAL A 62 27.37 32.24 57.52
CA VAL A 62 28.23 33.42 57.42
C VAL A 62 29.31 33.39 56.33
N SER A 63 29.03 34.24 55.35
CA SER A 63 29.87 35.13 54.53
C SER A 63 31.41 34.98 54.55
N GLN A 64 32.01 34.96 53.42
CA GLN A 64 32.76 36.10 52.87
C GLN A 64 33.47 35.73 51.54
N GLU A 65 33.51 36.75 50.71
CA GLU A 65 34.17 36.90 49.41
C GLU A 65 35.63 36.42 49.39
N THR A 66 36.10 35.85 48.31
CA THR A 66 37.04 36.47 47.39
C THR A 66 37.57 35.48 46.31
N GLU A 67 37.76 36.10 45.19
CA GLU A 67 38.64 35.77 44.04
C GLU A 67 38.18 34.81 42.95
N ALA A 68 37.86 35.49 41.88
CA ALA A 68 37.69 35.01 40.53
C ALA A 68 38.96 34.38 39.99
N MET A 69 38.85 33.19 39.39
CA MET A 69 39.64 32.84 38.21
C MET A 69 38.81 31.99 37.25
N LEU A 70 38.56 32.60 36.12
CA LEU A 70 38.11 32.10 34.85
C LEU A 70 38.28 30.58 34.66
N HIS A 71 37.16 29.87 34.65
CA HIS A 71 36.93 28.80 33.66
C HIS A 71 35.66 29.21 32.88
N ARG A 72 35.90 29.76 31.67
CA ARG A 72 34.88 29.78 30.62
C ARG A 72 34.54 28.31 30.34
N LYS A 73 33.36 27.87 30.82
CA LYS A 73 32.67 26.79 30.15
C LYS A 73 32.34 27.32 28.75
N GLU A 74 32.94 26.73 27.72
CA GLU A 74 32.39 26.83 26.37
C GLU A 74 30.93 26.41 26.43
N PRO A 75 30.03 27.10 25.73
CA PRO A 75 28.64 26.67 25.66
C PRO A 75 28.69 25.25 25.04
N GLU A 76 28.12 24.27 25.73
CA GLU A 76 27.69 23.01 25.11
C GLU A 76 26.83 23.41 23.92
N VAL A 77 27.35 23.25 22.72
CA VAL A 77 26.59 23.32 21.48
C VAL A 77 25.69 22.09 21.52
N THR A 78 24.47 22.24 22.00
CA THR A 78 23.42 21.29 21.69
C THR A 78 23.37 21.22 20.16
N PRO A 79 23.49 20.05 19.53
CA PRO A 79 23.32 19.95 18.09
C PRO A 79 21.95 20.54 17.75
N GLU A 80 21.91 21.55 16.88
CA GLU A 80 20.66 22.08 16.35
C GLU A 80 19.93 20.91 15.70
N GLN A 81 18.77 20.56 16.26
CA GLN A 81 17.92 19.52 15.75
C GLN A 81 17.40 19.98 14.38
N ARG A 82 17.76 19.25 13.32
CA ARG A 82 17.35 19.57 11.96
C ARG A 82 15.86 19.24 11.78
N SER A 83 15.16 20.07 11.04
CA SER A 83 13.75 19.83 10.69
C SER A 83 13.66 18.79 9.58
N ILE A 84 12.77 17.81 9.74
CA ILE A 84 12.55 16.75 8.77
C ILE A 84 11.26 17.02 7.98
N THR A 85 11.34 16.91 6.67
CA THR A 85 10.19 16.99 5.78
C THR A 85 10.05 15.68 5.00
N ILE A 86 8.92 15.00 5.14
CA ILE A 86 8.57 13.82 4.36
C ILE A 86 7.53 14.25 3.33
N LEU A 87 7.80 13.98 2.04
CA LEU A 87 6.88 14.23 0.95
C LEU A 87 6.51 12.91 0.28
N TYR A 88 5.21 12.67 0.12
CA TYR A 88 4.77 11.47 -0.57
C TYR A 88 4.03 11.76 -1.88
N GLY A 89 4.26 10.86 -2.87
CA GLY A 89 3.53 10.76 -4.13
C GLY A 89 2.87 9.38 -4.23
N SER A 90 1.53 9.33 -4.24
CA SER A 90 0.80 8.06 -4.16
C SER A 90 -0.54 8.14 -4.88
N GLU A 91 -0.82 7.17 -5.74
CA GLU A 91 -2.14 7.05 -6.39
C GLU A 91 -3.08 6.21 -5.51
N THR A 92 -2.64 5.01 -5.12
CA THR A 92 -3.43 4.00 -4.39
C THR A 92 -3.27 4.03 -2.87
N GLY A 93 -2.47 4.98 -2.34
CA GLY A 93 -2.23 5.13 -0.90
C GLY A 93 -1.04 4.33 -0.34
N ASN A 94 -0.37 3.48 -1.12
CA ASN A 94 0.75 2.66 -0.63
C ASN A 94 1.92 3.53 -0.14
N ALA A 95 2.40 4.45 -0.97
CA ALA A 95 3.49 5.36 -0.60
C ALA A 95 3.06 6.30 0.55
N GLN A 96 1.80 6.72 0.59
CA GLN A 96 1.25 7.50 1.69
C GLN A 96 1.32 6.72 3.02
N GLY A 97 0.83 5.48 3.06
CA GLY A 97 0.85 4.66 4.27
C GLY A 97 2.27 4.41 4.80
N LEU A 98 3.25 4.19 3.92
CA LEU A 98 4.65 4.07 4.31
C LEU A 98 5.22 5.39 4.84
N ALA A 99 4.86 6.52 4.24
CA ALA A 99 5.29 7.83 4.71
C ALA A 99 4.70 8.18 6.09
N GLU A 100 3.46 7.79 6.37
CA GLU A 100 2.80 7.94 7.67
C GLU A 100 3.49 7.08 8.74
N ILE A 101 3.81 5.82 8.44
CA ILE A 101 4.59 4.95 9.34
C ILE A 101 5.96 5.53 9.64
N PHE A 102 6.63 6.07 8.62
CA PHE A 102 7.95 6.67 8.78
C PHE A 102 7.91 7.96 9.61
N GLU A 103 6.91 8.80 9.40
CA GLU A 103 6.65 9.99 10.22
C GLU A 103 6.43 9.63 11.69
N GLU A 104 5.56 8.66 11.97
CA GLU A 104 5.29 8.20 13.34
C GLU A 104 6.57 7.71 14.04
N ARG A 105 7.41 6.94 13.36
CA ARG A 105 8.68 6.44 13.91
C ARG A 105 9.65 7.56 14.25
N LEU A 106 9.84 8.50 13.32
CA LEU A 106 10.73 9.65 13.52
C LEU A 106 10.22 10.56 14.65
N SER A 107 8.92 10.79 14.72
CA SER A 107 8.28 11.57 15.80
C SER A 107 8.42 10.89 17.15
N ASN A 108 8.28 9.56 17.22
CA ASN A 108 8.42 8.78 18.47
C ASN A 108 9.85 8.82 19.04
N ILE A 109 10.86 9.01 18.21
CA ILE A 109 12.27 9.21 18.66
C ILE A 109 12.61 10.67 18.89
N GLY A 110 11.63 11.59 18.79
CA GLY A 110 11.74 12.99 19.20
C GLY A 110 12.16 13.96 18.09
N ASN A 111 12.10 13.58 16.82
CA ASN A 111 12.36 14.48 15.70
C ASN A 111 11.16 15.41 15.44
N ASP A 112 11.43 16.62 14.93
CA ASP A 112 10.42 17.55 14.42
C ASP A 112 10.15 17.21 12.95
N VAL A 113 9.02 16.54 12.69
CA VAL A 113 8.69 15.98 11.38
C VAL A 113 7.48 16.67 10.79
N THR A 114 7.57 17.03 9.52
CA THR A 114 6.46 17.53 8.71
C THR A 114 6.16 16.55 7.59
N LEU A 115 5.03 15.85 7.66
CA LEU A 115 4.54 14.99 6.58
C LEU A 115 3.57 15.76 5.69
N LYS A 116 3.74 15.67 4.36
CA LYS A 116 2.82 16.29 3.37
C LYS A 116 2.69 15.45 2.12
N SER A 117 1.51 15.50 1.51
CA SER A 117 1.36 15.18 0.09
C SER A 117 2.15 16.18 -0.77
N MET A 118 2.69 15.74 -1.90
CA MET A 118 3.50 16.59 -2.76
C MET A 118 2.72 17.76 -3.36
N ASP A 119 1.42 17.62 -3.60
CA ASP A 119 0.54 18.69 -4.08
C ASP A 119 0.19 19.73 -3.00
N ASP A 120 0.24 19.35 -1.70
CA ASP A 120 0.08 20.27 -0.57
C ASP A 120 1.39 21.00 -0.22
N PHE A 121 2.49 20.61 -0.86
CA PHE A 121 3.80 21.21 -0.62
C PHE A 121 4.09 22.29 -1.68
N LYS A 122 4.38 23.52 -1.23
CA LYS A 122 4.76 24.58 -2.17
C LYS A 122 6.17 24.34 -2.70
N PRO A 123 6.36 24.07 -4.01
CA PRO A 123 7.68 23.71 -4.56
C PRO A 123 8.79 24.72 -4.28
N LYS A 124 8.45 26.00 -4.11
CA LYS A 124 9.41 27.08 -3.75
C LYS A 124 10.00 26.93 -2.35
N ASP A 125 9.34 26.18 -1.47
CA ASP A 125 9.79 25.97 -0.10
C ASP A 125 10.85 24.86 0.03
N LEU A 126 11.14 24.09 -1.04
CA LEU A 126 12.24 23.12 -1.08
C LEU A 126 13.58 23.70 -0.59
N LYS A 127 13.87 24.97 -0.88
CA LYS A 127 15.10 25.64 -0.42
C LYS A 127 15.17 25.92 1.10
N LYS A 128 14.07 25.66 1.83
CA LYS A 128 14.00 25.86 3.27
C LYS A 128 14.04 24.54 4.04
N VAL A 129 13.97 23.44 3.31
CA VAL A 129 14.02 22.10 3.89
C VAL A 129 15.46 21.77 4.26
N GLU A 130 15.65 21.14 5.40
CA GLU A 130 16.97 20.70 5.87
C GLU A 130 17.19 19.22 5.58
N ASP A 131 16.27 18.36 5.98
CA ASP A 131 16.24 16.93 5.68
C ASP A 131 14.97 16.60 4.93
N LEU A 132 15.10 16.04 3.73
CA LEU A 132 14.02 15.74 2.80
C LEU A 132 13.94 14.23 2.52
N PHE A 133 12.81 13.61 2.87
CA PHE A 133 12.57 12.22 2.51
C PHE A 133 11.41 12.14 1.53
N ILE A 134 11.66 11.47 0.41
CA ILE A 134 10.68 11.25 -0.66
C ILE A 134 10.20 9.80 -0.58
N VAL A 135 8.90 9.60 -0.48
CA VAL A 135 8.27 8.28 -0.60
C VAL A 135 7.29 8.33 -1.77
N THR A 136 7.62 7.70 -2.90
CA THR A 136 6.82 7.87 -4.11
C THR A 136 6.60 6.59 -4.88
N ALA A 137 5.38 6.41 -5.39
CA ALA A 137 5.06 5.39 -6.37
C ALA A 137 5.40 5.87 -7.79
N THR A 138 5.45 4.92 -8.72
CA THR A 138 5.45 5.17 -10.16
C THR A 138 4.13 4.70 -10.73
N HIS A 139 3.49 5.53 -11.55
CA HIS A 139 2.19 5.27 -12.16
C HIS A 139 2.33 5.04 -13.66
N GLY A 140 1.49 4.16 -14.24
CA GLY A 140 1.43 3.92 -15.67
C GLY A 140 2.78 3.59 -16.30
N GLU A 141 3.12 4.29 -17.37
CA GLU A 141 4.34 4.09 -18.16
C GLU A 141 5.56 4.87 -17.62
N GLY A 142 5.66 5.00 -16.30
CA GLY A 142 6.80 5.67 -15.65
C GLY A 142 6.48 7.08 -15.14
N ASP A 143 5.21 7.48 -15.20
CA ASP A 143 4.77 8.81 -14.80
C ASP A 143 4.70 8.97 -13.28
N PRO A 144 4.86 10.19 -12.75
CA PRO A 144 4.61 10.45 -11.34
C PRO A 144 3.11 10.32 -11.01
N PRO A 145 2.75 9.88 -9.78
CA PRO A 145 1.38 9.95 -9.30
C PRO A 145 0.80 11.37 -9.42
N ASP A 146 -0.52 11.47 -9.58
CA ASP A 146 -1.19 12.76 -9.79
C ASP A 146 -0.78 13.85 -8.79
N ASN A 147 -0.66 13.49 -7.52
CA ASN A 147 -0.24 14.43 -6.47
C ASN A 147 1.26 14.76 -6.48
N ALA A 148 2.08 14.09 -7.30
CA ALA A 148 3.51 14.35 -7.43
C ALA A 148 3.89 15.16 -8.66
N VAL A 149 2.99 15.30 -9.64
CA VAL A 149 3.26 15.91 -10.96
C VAL A 149 3.83 17.33 -10.83
N GLU A 150 3.18 18.21 -10.05
CA GLU A 150 3.60 19.62 -9.94
C GLU A 150 5.02 19.75 -9.35
N LEU A 151 5.33 19.00 -8.32
CA LEU A 151 6.66 19.02 -7.70
C LEU A 151 7.72 18.41 -8.64
N HIS A 152 7.39 17.31 -9.30
CA HIS A 152 8.25 16.65 -10.28
C HIS A 152 8.61 17.60 -11.45
N GLU A 153 7.60 18.23 -12.08
CA GLU A 153 7.82 19.21 -13.14
C GLU A 153 8.64 20.42 -12.67
N TYR A 154 8.36 20.89 -11.45
CA TYR A 154 9.07 22.05 -10.89
C TYR A 154 10.56 21.78 -10.71
N ILE A 155 10.96 20.65 -10.14
CA ILE A 155 12.38 20.34 -9.92
C ILE A 155 13.13 20.09 -11.23
N HIS A 156 12.45 19.60 -12.27
CA HIS A 156 13.02 19.43 -13.62
C HIS A 156 13.01 20.72 -14.43
N GLY A 157 12.23 21.71 -14.00
CA GLY A 157 12.11 22.99 -14.67
C GLY A 157 13.30 23.92 -14.47
N ARG A 158 13.35 25.01 -15.26
CA ARG A 158 14.40 26.04 -15.19
C ARG A 158 14.40 26.85 -13.89
N LYS A 159 13.33 26.77 -13.09
CA LYS A 159 13.15 27.51 -11.83
C LYS A 159 13.54 26.68 -10.61
N ALA A 160 14.01 25.45 -10.80
CA ALA A 160 14.44 24.58 -9.72
C ALA A 160 15.53 25.28 -8.87
N PRO A 161 15.41 25.27 -7.55
CA PRO A 161 16.38 25.91 -6.67
C PRO A 161 17.64 25.06 -6.56
N LYS A 162 18.77 25.66 -6.17
CA LYS A 162 19.88 24.92 -5.63
C LYS A 162 19.54 24.44 -4.22
N LEU A 163 19.95 23.21 -3.90
CA LEU A 163 19.64 22.52 -2.66
C LEU A 163 20.92 22.21 -1.85
N ASP A 164 21.94 23.08 -1.97
CA ASP A 164 23.17 22.94 -1.19
C ASP A 164 22.85 22.92 0.32
N GLY A 165 23.24 21.86 1.02
CA GLY A 165 22.99 21.68 2.46
C GLY A 165 21.68 20.96 2.81
N VAL A 166 20.85 20.62 1.83
CA VAL A 166 19.70 19.71 2.00
C VAL A 166 20.20 18.27 1.98
N ARG A 167 19.85 17.48 3.01
CA ARG A 167 20.11 16.02 3.02
C ARG A 167 18.86 15.30 2.57
N PHE A 168 19.00 14.17 1.87
CA PHE A 168 17.83 13.45 1.39
C PHE A 168 18.03 11.94 1.27
N SER A 169 16.92 11.21 1.17
CA SER A 169 16.81 9.84 0.66
C SER A 169 15.46 9.63 0.00
N VAL A 170 15.37 8.60 -0.86
CA VAL A 170 14.16 8.27 -1.62
C VAL A 170 13.79 6.81 -1.43
N LEU A 171 12.53 6.56 -1.11
CA LEU A 171 11.89 5.25 -1.19
C LEU A 171 10.96 5.25 -2.41
N ALA A 172 11.24 4.39 -3.37
CA ALA A 172 10.51 4.31 -4.63
C ALA A 172 9.71 3.00 -4.70
N LEU A 173 8.43 3.09 -5.02
CA LEU A 173 7.55 1.95 -5.22
C LEU A 173 7.23 1.78 -6.70
N GLY A 174 7.17 0.53 -7.14
CA GLY A 174 6.83 0.19 -8.53
C GLY A 174 6.46 -1.29 -8.67
N ASP A 175 6.37 -1.76 -9.91
CA ASP A 175 6.23 -3.18 -10.26
C ASP A 175 7.27 -3.51 -11.34
N GLN A 176 8.11 -4.50 -11.08
CA GLN A 176 9.16 -4.96 -12.00
C GLN A 176 8.62 -5.52 -13.32
N THR A 177 7.32 -5.75 -13.43
CA THR A 177 6.71 -6.18 -14.70
C THR A 177 6.58 -5.03 -15.72
N TYR A 178 6.74 -3.77 -15.28
CA TYR A 178 6.70 -2.59 -16.14
C TYR A 178 8.11 -2.13 -16.54
N GLU A 179 8.22 -1.60 -17.75
CA GLU A 179 9.51 -1.13 -18.29
C GLU A 179 10.15 -0.04 -17.43
N PHE A 180 9.34 0.88 -16.92
CA PHE A 180 9.79 2.04 -16.15
C PHE A 180 9.64 1.82 -14.64
N PHE A 181 10.05 0.64 -14.19
CA PHE A 181 10.08 0.28 -12.78
C PHE A 181 10.72 1.36 -11.90
N CYS A 182 9.97 1.88 -10.92
CA CYS A 182 10.39 2.92 -9.96
C CYS A 182 10.94 4.20 -10.62
N GLN A 183 10.49 4.54 -11.85
CA GLN A 183 11.04 5.65 -12.62
C GLN A 183 10.90 6.99 -11.89
N THR A 184 9.73 7.30 -11.34
CA THR A 184 9.48 8.53 -10.59
C THR A 184 10.48 8.73 -9.44
N GLY A 185 10.73 7.67 -8.65
CA GLY A 185 11.74 7.73 -7.58
C GLY A 185 13.15 7.93 -8.10
N LYS A 186 13.50 7.30 -9.22
CA LYS A 186 14.78 7.49 -9.91
C LYS A 186 14.96 8.93 -10.38
N ASP A 187 13.91 9.53 -10.91
CA ASP A 187 13.94 10.90 -11.39
C ASP A 187 14.12 11.90 -10.24
N PHE A 188 13.38 11.72 -9.13
CA PHE A 188 13.57 12.53 -7.92
C PHE A 188 14.98 12.40 -7.38
N ASP A 189 15.47 11.18 -7.19
CA ASP A 189 16.77 10.89 -6.61
C ASP A 189 17.91 11.52 -7.44
N ASN A 190 17.95 11.27 -8.74
CA ASN A 190 18.94 11.83 -9.63
C ASN A 190 18.89 13.36 -9.66
N ARG A 191 17.66 13.91 -9.73
CA ARG A 191 17.50 15.35 -9.84
C ARG A 191 17.86 16.11 -8.58
N LEU A 192 17.60 15.56 -7.40
CA LEU A 192 18.01 16.15 -6.13
C LEU A 192 19.54 16.24 -6.01
N VAL A 193 20.27 15.19 -6.43
CA VAL A 193 21.75 15.24 -6.52
C VAL A 193 22.23 16.33 -7.48
N GLU A 194 21.63 16.44 -8.67
CA GLU A 194 21.98 17.48 -9.65
C GLU A 194 21.75 18.91 -9.13
N LEU A 195 20.76 19.08 -8.25
CA LEU A 195 20.44 20.35 -7.61
C LEU A 195 21.36 20.67 -6.41
N GLY A 196 22.25 19.74 -6.02
CA GLY A 196 23.25 19.93 -4.96
C GLY A 196 22.87 19.36 -3.59
N ALA A 197 21.78 18.60 -3.49
CA ALA A 197 21.41 17.92 -2.25
C ALA A 197 22.34 16.72 -1.97
N GLU A 198 22.54 16.41 -0.69
CA GLU A 198 23.38 15.32 -0.20
C GLU A 198 22.51 14.09 0.11
N ARG A 199 22.78 12.96 -0.57
CA ARG A 199 22.12 11.69 -0.27
C ARG A 199 22.73 11.09 0.99
N ILE A 200 21.93 10.92 2.07
CA ILE A 200 22.39 10.33 3.34
C ILE A 200 22.24 8.81 3.37
N TYR A 201 21.34 8.28 2.57
CA TYR A 201 21.15 6.85 2.35
C TYR A 201 20.72 6.62 0.90
N ASP A 202 21.17 5.53 0.29
CA ASP A 202 20.87 5.22 -1.09
C ASP A 202 19.35 4.98 -1.30
N ARG A 203 18.87 5.33 -2.50
CA ARG A 203 17.49 5.05 -2.89
C ARG A 203 17.23 3.54 -2.85
N VAL A 204 16.06 3.16 -2.38
CA VAL A 204 15.56 1.79 -2.45
C VAL A 204 14.40 1.74 -3.45
N ASP A 205 14.52 0.85 -4.44
CA ASP A 205 13.50 0.59 -5.46
C ASP A 205 12.73 -0.67 -5.06
N CYS A 206 11.52 -0.52 -4.54
CA CYS A 206 10.67 -1.59 -4.04
C CYS A 206 9.75 -2.12 -5.15
N ASP A 207 9.64 -3.44 -5.27
CA ASP A 207 8.62 -4.12 -6.08
C ASP A 207 7.25 -4.11 -5.36
N VAL A 208 6.26 -4.77 -5.92
CA VAL A 208 4.90 -4.88 -5.35
C VAL A 208 4.87 -5.49 -3.93
N ASP A 209 5.89 -6.26 -3.57
CA ASP A 209 6.14 -6.75 -2.22
C ASP A 209 7.18 -5.87 -1.51
N TYR A 210 6.76 -4.69 -1.10
CA TYR A 210 7.63 -3.63 -0.62
C TYR A 210 7.89 -3.62 0.90
N ASP A 211 7.19 -4.43 1.68
CA ASP A 211 7.18 -4.28 3.15
C ASP A 211 8.58 -4.42 3.77
N GLU A 212 9.34 -5.45 3.41
CA GLU A 212 10.69 -5.68 3.96
C GLU A 212 11.70 -4.63 3.52
N ASP A 213 11.66 -4.24 2.24
CA ASP A 213 12.60 -3.25 1.70
C ASP A 213 12.32 -1.85 2.26
N ALA A 214 11.04 -1.49 2.41
CA ALA A 214 10.62 -0.26 3.05
C ALA A 214 11.05 -0.21 4.52
N GLU A 215 10.89 -1.33 5.25
CA GLU A 215 11.32 -1.46 6.64
C GLU A 215 12.84 -1.27 6.78
N LYS A 216 13.63 -1.94 5.94
CA LYS A 216 15.10 -1.81 5.90
C LYS A 216 15.52 -0.37 5.57
N TRP A 217 14.84 0.27 4.60
CA TRP A 217 15.11 1.66 4.24
C TRP A 217 14.83 2.60 5.41
N MET A 218 13.67 2.50 6.07
CA MET A 218 13.31 3.35 7.21
C MET A 218 14.32 3.21 8.35
N ALA A 219 14.70 1.98 8.72
CA ALA A 219 15.67 1.71 9.77
C ALA A 219 17.04 2.33 9.45
N ASN A 220 17.53 2.18 8.21
CA ASN A 220 18.82 2.69 7.80
C ASN A 220 18.84 4.22 7.68
N VAL A 221 17.75 4.85 7.23
CA VAL A 221 17.62 6.32 7.19
C VAL A 221 17.62 6.89 8.60
N ILE A 222 16.89 6.28 9.55
CA ILE A 222 16.90 6.68 10.96
C ILE A 222 18.33 6.63 11.51
N ASN A 223 19.04 5.52 11.30
CA ASN A 223 20.45 5.40 11.71
C ASN A 223 21.37 6.46 11.07
N ALA A 224 21.13 6.82 9.80
CA ALA A 224 21.90 7.83 9.10
C ALA A 224 21.66 9.26 9.63
N ILE A 225 20.43 9.55 10.07
CA ILE A 225 20.09 10.82 10.72
C ILE A 225 20.86 10.97 12.03
N ASP A 226 20.91 9.91 12.86
CA ASP A 226 21.55 9.91 14.18
C ASP A 226 23.08 9.87 14.10
N SER A 227 23.67 9.44 12.98
CA SER A 227 25.11 9.26 12.77
C SER A 227 25.88 10.56 12.52
N THR A 228 25.35 11.74 12.82
CA THR A 228 26.15 12.99 12.81
C THR A 228 27.15 12.94 13.98
N PRO A 229 28.42 13.35 13.83
CA PRO A 229 29.53 12.93 14.68
C PRO A 229 29.47 13.50 16.10
N ALA A 230 28.84 12.76 16.98
CA ALA A 230 29.07 12.80 18.42
C ALA A 230 29.31 11.34 18.83
N GLY A 231 30.60 10.99 18.96
CA GLY A 231 31.02 9.63 19.25
C GLY A 231 30.37 9.04 20.50
N THR A 232 29.83 7.88 20.34
CA THR A 232 29.98 6.71 21.26
C THR A 232 29.09 5.58 20.76
N ASP A 233 29.68 4.38 20.77
CA ASP A 233 29.07 3.09 20.47
C ASP A 233 27.67 2.93 21.06
N SER A 234 26.67 2.66 20.21
CA SER A 234 25.38 2.13 20.62
C SER A 234 24.76 1.27 19.52
N GLU A 235 25.34 0.11 19.30
CA GLU A 235 24.76 -0.94 18.44
C GLU A 235 23.56 -1.70 19.08
N GLN A 236 22.95 -1.22 20.14
CA GLN A 236 21.98 -2.02 20.91
C GLN A 236 20.62 -1.38 21.22
N VAL A 237 20.26 -0.22 20.66
CA VAL A 237 19.00 0.46 21.06
C VAL A 237 17.86 0.35 20.02
N VAL A 238 18.14 -0.12 18.80
CA VAL A 238 17.17 -0.05 17.69
C VAL A 238 16.13 -1.19 17.70
N SER A 239 16.34 -2.29 18.45
CA SER A 239 15.41 -3.44 18.37
C SER A 239 14.22 -3.42 19.35
N GLU A 240 14.13 -2.49 20.28
CA GLU A 240 13.03 -2.43 21.26
C GLU A 240 12.06 -1.25 21.13
N SER A 241 12.38 -0.24 20.34
CA SER A 241 11.50 0.94 20.15
C SER A 241 10.45 0.77 19.04
N ILE A 242 10.43 -0.37 18.35
CA ILE A 242 9.59 -0.61 17.15
C ILE A 242 8.15 -1.07 17.52
N LYS A 243 7.77 -1.15 18.78
CA LYS A 243 6.51 -1.77 19.23
C LYS A 243 5.37 -0.83 19.62
N SER A 244 5.21 0.35 19.03
CA SER A 244 4.07 1.22 19.37
C SER A 244 3.28 1.83 18.21
N ALA A 245 3.46 1.41 16.98
CA ALA A 245 2.37 1.53 16.00
C ALA A 245 1.26 0.55 16.45
N LYS A 246 -0.02 0.95 16.38
CA LYS A 246 -1.13 0.00 16.54
C LYS A 246 -0.86 -1.14 15.55
N GLU A 247 -0.32 -2.26 16.05
CA GLU A 247 -0.06 -3.43 15.22
C GLU A 247 -1.40 -3.78 14.56
N LYS A 248 -1.43 -3.74 13.23
CA LYS A 248 -2.54 -4.30 12.48
C LYS A 248 -2.69 -5.73 12.98
N LYS A 249 -3.89 -6.12 13.37
CA LYS A 249 -4.15 -7.46 13.91
C LYS A 249 -3.76 -8.54 12.90
N TYR A 250 -3.99 -8.26 11.61
CA TYR A 250 -3.64 -9.12 10.49
C TYR A 250 -2.80 -8.39 9.45
N SER A 251 -1.87 -9.12 8.83
CA SER A 251 -0.91 -8.61 7.86
C SER A 251 -0.45 -9.74 6.93
N LYS A 252 0.41 -9.45 5.98
CA LYS A 252 1.04 -10.46 5.14
C LYS A 252 1.77 -11.54 5.95
N SER A 253 2.49 -11.15 7.00
CA SER A 253 3.21 -12.08 7.88
C SER A 253 2.33 -12.79 8.92
N ASN A 254 1.11 -12.30 9.14
CA ASN A 254 0.12 -12.87 10.05
C ASN A 254 -1.28 -12.75 9.44
N PRO A 255 -1.58 -13.48 8.35
CA PRO A 255 -2.88 -13.39 7.69
C PRO A 255 -4.00 -13.99 8.54
N TYR A 256 -5.21 -13.55 8.25
CA TYR A 256 -6.42 -14.17 8.77
C TYR A 256 -6.86 -15.29 7.83
N GLU A 257 -7.11 -16.48 8.35
CA GLU A 257 -7.63 -17.63 7.61
C GLU A 257 -9.17 -17.50 7.49
N ALA A 258 -9.64 -16.88 6.41
CA ALA A 258 -11.06 -16.65 6.17
C ALA A 258 -11.73 -17.88 5.55
N GLU A 259 -12.81 -18.37 6.16
CA GLU A 259 -13.65 -19.41 5.54
C GLU A 259 -14.44 -18.84 4.39
N VAL A 260 -14.51 -19.56 3.28
CA VAL A 260 -15.30 -19.21 2.10
C VAL A 260 -16.74 -19.67 2.32
N LEU A 261 -17.65 -18.71 2.47
CA LEU A 261 -19.09 -18.95 2.66
C LEU A 261 -19.80 -19.19 1.34
N THR A 262 -19.41 -18.44 0.31
CA THR A 262 -20.05 -18.46 -1.01
C THR A 262 -19.00 -18.29 -2.10
N ASN A 263 -19.13 -19.03 -3.19
CA ASN A 263 -18.31 -18.89 -4.39
C ASN A 263 -19.16 -19.18 -5.65
N ILE A 264 -19.79 -18.15 -6.20
CA ILE A 264 -20.70 -18.28 -7.33
C ILE A 264 -20.24 -17.52 -8.58
N ASN A 265 -20.51 -18.08 -9.75
CA ASN A 265 -20.28 -17.39 -11.02
C ASN A 265 -21.43 -16.45 -11.34
N LEU A 266 -21.14 -15.15 -11.46
CA LEU A 266 -22.13 -14.11 -11.79
C LEU A 266 -22.49 -14.06 -13.28
N ASN A 267 -21.67 -14.63 -14.16
CA ASN A 267 -21.94 -14.64 -15.59
C ASN A 267 -22.95 -15.72 -15.96
N GLY A 268 -23.87 -15.38 -16.85
CA GLY A 268 -24.87 -16.27 -17.38
C GLY A 268 -24.26 -17.32 -18.34
N ARG A 269 -25.05 -18.39 -18.58
CA ARG A 269 -24.63 -19.46 -19.50
C ARG A 269 -24.37 -18.92 -20.90
N GLY A 270 -23.19 -19.21 -21.44
CA GLY A 270 -22.76 -18.79 -22.78
C GLY A 270 -21.91 -17.52 -22.79
N SER A 271 -21.62 -16.92 -21.65
CA SER A 271 -20.62 -15.87 -21.54
C SER A 271 -19.21 -16.38 -21.90
N ASN A 272 -18.40 -15.49 -22.44
CA ASN A 272 -16.96 -15.72 -22.62
C ASN A 272 -16.14 -15.28 -21.39
N LYS A 273 -16.83 -14.77 -20.37
CA LYS A 273 -16.24 -14.34 -19.11
C LYS A 273 -16.67 -15.25 -17.97
N GLU A 274 -15.88 -15.23 -16.93
CA GLU A 274 -16.20 -15.83 -15.65
C GLU A 274 -15.82 -14.83 -14.55
N THR A 275 -16.83 -14.35 -13.83
CA THR A 275 -16.65 -13.42 -12.70
C THR A 275 -17.28 -14.05 -11.47
N ARG A 276 -16.47 -14.26 -10.45
CA ARG A 276 -16.89 -14.87 -9.19
C ARG A 276 -17.30 -13.81 -8.18
N HIS A 277 -18.41 -14.06 -7.50
CA HIS A 277 -18.75 -13.41 -6.24
C HIS A 277 -18.32 -14.36 -5.12
N ILE A 278 -17.45 -13.86 -4.24
CA ILE A 278 -16.88 -14.61 -3.14
C ILE A 278 -17.29 -13.93 -1.84
N GLU A 279 -17.84 -14.68 -0.89
CA GLU A 279 -18.12 -14.24 0.46
C GLU A 279 -17.17 -14.94 1.43
N LEU A 280 -16.49 -14.17 2.27
CA LEU A 280 -15.49 -14.63 3.23
C LEU A 280 -15.94 -14.27 4.64
N LEU A 281 -15.91 -15.25 5.55
CA LEU A 281 -16.26 -15.07 6.96
C LEU A 281 -15.17 -14.26 7.68
N LEU A 282 -15.62 -13.27 8.47
CA LEU A 282 -14.76 -12.42 9.31
C LEU A 282 -14.99 -12.65 10.82
N ASP A 283 -15.30 -13.89 11.25
CA ASP A 283 -15.55 -14.18 12.67
C ASP A 283 -14.35 -13.80 13.54
N ASN A 284 -14.57 -12.92 14.52
CA ASN A 284 -13.52 -12.39 15.39
C ASN A 284 -12.36 -11.68 14.67
N PHE A 285 -12.55 -11.22 13.44
CA PHE A 285 -11.55 -10.46 12.69
C PHE A 285 -11.16 -9.18 13.45
N GLY A 286 -12.16 -8.43 13.95
CA GLY A 286 -11.95 -7.30 14.86
C GLY A 286 -11.44 -6.03 14.19
N GLU A 287 -11.49 -5.95 12.86
CA GLU A 287 -11.25 -4.75 12.07
C GLU A 287 -12.48 -4.46 11.22
N GLU A 288 -12.97 -3.22 11.26
CA GLU A 288 -14.04 -2.74 10.38
C GLU A 288 -13.44 -2.30 9.04
N TYR A 289 -14.20 -2.34 7.97
CA TYR A 289 -13.82 -1.81 6.66
C TYR A 289 -14.85 -0.82 6.15
N GLU A 290 -14.45 -0.01 5.18
CA GLU A 290 -15.32 0.99 4.54
C GLU A 290 -15.37 0.76 3.02
N PRO A 291 -16.44 1.21 2.33
CA PRO A 291 -16.46 1.22 0.87
C PRO A 291 -15.21 1.90 0.29
N GLY A 292 -14.55 1.21 -0.66
CA GLY A 292 -13.28 1.63 -1.24
C GLY A 292 -12.02 1.02 -0.61
N ASP A 293 -12.14 0.31 0.51
CA ASP A 293 -11.06 -0.53 1.04
C ASP A 293 -10.90 -1.83 0.23
N CYS A 294 -9.77 -2.53 0.39
CA CYS A 294 -9.45 -3.77 -0.31
C CYS A 294 -9.22 -4.93 0.66
N ILE A 295 -9.58 -6.13 0.23
CA ILE A 295 -9.06 -7.37 0.80
C ILE A 295 -7.86 -7.81 -0.01
N VAL A 296 -6.79 -8.12 0.69
CA VAL A 296 -5.57 -8.69 0.13
C VAL A 296 -5.58 -10.19 0.37
N VAL A 297 -5.38 -10.95 -0.68
CA VAL A 297 -5.36 -12.42 -0.67
C VAL A 297 -3.94 -12.89 -0.93
N LEU A 298 -3.45 -13.84 -0.13
CA LEU A 298 -2.20 -14.55 -0.37
C LEU A 298 -2.49 -15.79 -1.23
N PRO A 299 -2.15 -15.76 -2.53
CA PRO A 299 -2.55 -16.82 -3.44
C PRO A 299 -1.57 -18.00 -3.43
N GLN A 300 -1.99 -19.09 -4.04
CA GLN A 300 -1.16 -20.24 -4.37
C GLN A 300 -1.08 -20.46 -5.87
N ASN A 301 0.10 -20.77 -6.37
CA ASN A 301 0.31 -21.15 -7.76
C ASN A 301 -0.48 -22.41 -8.14
N ASP A 302 -0.69 -22.59 -9.43
CA ASP A 302 -1.39 -23.77 -9.95
C ASP A 302 -0.55 -25.03 -9.72
N PRO A 303 -1.07 -26.06 -9.02
CA PRO A 303 -0.36 -27.32 -8.79
C PRO A 303 0.15 -27.98 -10.07
N ALA A 304 -0.60 -27.90 -11.18
CA ALA A 304 -0.18 -28.45 -12.45
C ALA A 304 1.07 -27.73 -13.02
N LEU A 305 1.19 -26.43 -12.81
CA LEU A 305 2.38 -25.66 -13.18
C LEU A 305 3.57 -25.97 -12.26
N VAL A 306 3.30 -26.13 -10.95
CA VAL A 306 4.31 -26.56 -9.95
C VAL A 306 4.86 -27.93 -10.31
N ASP A 307 4.00 -28.92 -10.55
CA ASP A 307 4.41 -30.28 -10.97
C ASP A 307 5.25 -30.26 -12.26
N LEU A 308 4.87 -29.41 -13.22
CA LEU A 308 5.61 -29.25 -14.46
C LEU A 308 7.01 -28.68 -14.22
N LEU A 309 7.16 -27.70 -13.33
CA LEU A 309 8.46 -27.12 -12.95
C LEU A 309 9.33 -28.13 -12.20
N VAL A 310 8.76 -28.85 -11.22
CA VAL A 310 9.46 -29.91 -10.49
C VAL A 310 10.01 -30.95 -11.45
N SER A 311 9.20 -31.39 -12.42
CA SER A 311 9.64 -32.36 -13.44
C SER A 311 10.66 -31.80 -14.42
N THR A 312 10.59 -30.52 -14.77
CA THR A 312 11.51 -29.85 -15.71
C THR A 312 12.90 -29.67 -15.09
N LEU A 313 12.98 -29.28 -13.82
CA LEU A 313 14.24 -29.10 -13.09
C LEU A 313 14.82 -30.44 -12.59
N VAL A 314 14.02 -31.49 -12.59
CA VAL A 314 14.43 -32.85 -12.15
C VAL A 314 14.92 -32.88 -10.70
N TRP A 315 14.40 -31.98 -9.86
CA TRP A 315 14.69 -31.95 -8.42
C TRP A 315 13.63 -32.73 -7.64
N SER A 316 14.02 -33.24 -6.46
CA SER A 316 13.03 -33.80 -5.55
C SER A 316 12.13 -32.68 -5.02
N PRO A 317 10.82 -32.90 -4.87
CA PRO A 317 9.92 -31.96 -4.20
C PRO A 317 10.41 -31.53 -2.81
N ASP A 318 11.09 -32.42 -2.08
CA ASP A 318 11.63 -32.16 -0.73
C ASP A 318 13.01 -31.46 -0.73
N THR A 319 13.56 -31.10 -1.90
CA THR A 319 14.83 -30.37 -1.99
C THR A 319 14.69 -29.04 -1.26
N GLN A 320 15.62 -28.75 -0.33
CA GLN A 320 15.61 -27.46 0.35
C GLN A 320 16.13 -26.37 -0.58
N VAL A 321 15.36 -25.32 -0.76
CA VAL A 321 15.73 -24.14 -1.55
C VAL A 321 15.79 -22.93 -0.67
N LEU A 322 16.78 -22.05 -0.91
CA LEU A 322 16.86 -20.75 -0.24
C LEU A 322 15.74 -19.83 -0.74
N ILE A 323 15.11 -19.10 0.19
CA ILE A 323 14.03 -18.18 -0.11
C ILE A 323 14.37 -16.71 0.17
N ASN A 324 15.51 -16.45 0.84
CA ASN A 324 16.02 -15.11 1.10
C ASN A 324 17.54 -15.13 1.36
N GLU A 325 18.12 -13.95 1.57
CA GLU A 325 19.55 -13.75 1.89
C GLU A 325 19.89 -14.18 3.32
N ASP A 326 18.94 -14.24 4.22
CA ASP A 326 19.12 -14.59 5.63
C ASP A 326 19.35 -16.10 5.83
N GLY A 327 19.18 -16.88 4.77
CA GLY A 327 19.41 -18.32 4.76
C GLY A 327 18.18 -19.16 5.11
N ASP A 328 17.00 -18.59 5.09
CA ASP A 328 15.76 -19.34 5.26
C ASP A 328 15.51 -20.27 4.09
N THR A 329 14.93 -21.43 4.37
CA THR A 329 14.67 -22.46 3.38
C THR A 329 13.24 -22.98 3.45
N LEU A 330 12.72 -23.38 2.29
CA LEU A 330 11.49 -24.17 2.13
C LEU A 330 11.77 -25.42 1.31
N ASN A 331 10.89 -26.42 1.38
CA ASN A 331 10.85 -27.48 0.39
C ASN A 331 10.56 -26.86 -0.99
N PHE A 332 11.12 -27.44 -2.02
CA PHE A 332 11.03 -26.89 -3.38
C PHE A 332 9.58 -26.77 -3.87
N GLU A 333 8.77 -27.79 -3.62
CA GLU A 333 7.33 -27.77 -3.96
C GLU A 333 6.58 -26.68 -3.19
N ASP A 334 6.82 -26.54 -1.88
CA ASP A 334 6.21 -25.51 -1.05
C ASP A 334 6.62 -24.09 -1.50
N ALA A 335 7.91 -23.92 -1.83
CA ALA A 335 8.44 -22.66 -2.32
C ALA A 335 7.82 -22.25 -3.66
N LEU A 336 7.65 -23.19 -4.61
CA LEU A 336 6.96 -22.93 -5.87
C LEU A 336 5.46 -22.71 -5.68
N THR A 337 4.84 -23.35 -4.69
CA THR A 337 3.39 -23.25 -4.46
C THR A 337 3.00 -21.90 -3.88
N SER A 338 3.74 -21.39 -2.89
CA SER A 338 3.28 -20.24 -2.11
C SER A 338 4.28 -19.09 -1.95
N HIS A 339 5.56 -19.30 -2.35
CA HIS A 339 6.58 -18.28 -2.09
C HIS A 339 7.06 -17.57 -3.36
N PHE A 340 7.31 -18.29 -4.48
CA PHE A 340 7.87 -17.71 -5.69
C PHE A 340 6.83 -17.42 -6.78
N GLU A 341 6.96 -16.28 -7.46
CA GLU A 341 6.23 -15.97 -8.69
C GLU A 341 6.82 -16.75 -9.85
N ILE A 342 6.03 -17.65 -10.43
CA ILE A 342 6.45 -18.56 -11.49
C ILE A 342 5.70 -18.36 -12.82
N THR A 343 4.69 -17.49 -12.82
CA THR A 343 3.76 -17.31 -13.95
C THR A 343 4.11 -16.15 -14.86
N LYS A 344 4.95 -15.22 -14.40
CA LYS A 344 5.36 -14.03 -15.14
C LYS A 344 6.87 -13.90 -15.19
N LEU A 345 7.41 -13.67 -16.36
CA LEU A 345 8.80 -13.24 -16.52
C LEU A 345 8.90 -11.73 -16.30
N THR A 346 9.98 -11.31 -15.67
CA THR A 346 10.36 -9.90 -15.56
C THR A 346 11.72 -9.67 -16.19
N LYS A 347 12.03 -8.44 -16.55
CA LYS A 347 13.35 -8.10 -17.11
C LYS A 347 14.50 -8.52 -16.17
N PRO A 348 14.47 -8.19 -14.85
CA PRO A 348 15.50 -8.64 -13.92
C PRO A 348 15.64 -10.17 -13.87
N LEU A 349 14.52 -10.90 -13.92
CA LEU A 349 14.55 -12.36 -13.93
C LEU A 349 15.31 -12.89 -15.15
N VAL A 350 15.03 -12.37 -16.36
CA VAL A 350 15.68 -12.80 -17.60
C VAL A 350 17.17 -12.41 -17.62
N GLU A 351 17.52 -11.24 -17.10
CA GLU A 351 18.91 -10.78 -16.94
C GLU A 351 19.67 -11.66 -15.94
N ASN A 352 19.08 -12.00 -14.79
CA ASN A 352 19.66 -12.92 -13.81
C ASN A 352 19.80 -14.34 -14.38
N ALA A 353 18.81 -14.83 -15.12
CA ALA A 353 18.86 -16.13 -15.76
C ALA A 353 20.05 -16.24 -16.72
N ALA A 354 20.42 -15.18 -17.44
CA ALA A 354 21.59 -15.17 -18.30
C ALA A 354 22.89 -15.49 -17.54
N THR A 355 22.96 -15.08 -16.29
CA THR A 355 24.12 -15.36 -15.41
C THR A 355 24.08 -16.80 -14.90
N PHE A 356 22.93 -17.28 -14.42
CA PHE A 356 22.81 -18.60 -13.80
C PHE A 356 22.78 -19.76 -14.80
N PHE A 357 22.22 -19.55 -16.00
CA PHE A 357 22.11 -20.63 -17.00
C PHE A 357 23.40 -20.86 -17.79
N ASN A 358 24.38 -19.98 -17.66
CA ASN A 358 25.65 -20.03 -18.40
C ASN A 358 25.42 -20.23 -19.92
N ASN A 359 24.47 -19.47 -20.46
CA ASN A 359 24.05 -19.55 -21.85
C ASN A 359 24.50 -18.32 -22.63
N ASP A 360 25.43 -18.53 -23.59
CA ASP A 360 26.01 -17.43 -24.38
C ASP A 360 24.94 -16.70 -25.23
N GLU A 361 23.96 -17.42 -25.77
CA GLU A 361 22.88 -16.85 -26.57
C GLU A 361 22.01 -15.93 -25.72
N LEU A 362 21.59 -16.38 -24.53
CA LEU A 362 20.81 -15.55 -23.61
C LEU A 362 21.61 -14.34 -23.16
N SER A 363 22.91 -14.50 -22.85
CA SER A 363 23.80 -13.41 -22.44
C SER A 363 23.97 -12.33 -23.52
N GLU A 364 23.93 -12.71 -24.79
CA GLU A 364 23.91 -11.77 -25.91
C GLU A 364 22.54 -11.08 -26.05
N LYS A 365 21.45 -11.84 -25.96
CA LYS A 365 20.08 -11.34 -26.16
C LYS A 365 19.63 -10.35 -25.09
N VAL A 366 20.05 -10.52 -23.85
CA VAL A 366 19.69 -9.61 -22.74
C VAL A 366 20.32 -8.21 -22.88
N GLN A 367 21.25 -8.02 -23.80
CA GLN A 367 21.78 -6.69 -24.12
C GLN A 367 20.81 -5.86 -24.98
N ASP A 368 19.84 -6.51 -25.62
CA ASP A 368 18.80 -5.88 -26.41
C ASP A 368 17.51 -5.73 -25.61
N LYS A 369 17.21 -4.48 -25.19
CA LYS A 369 16.03 -4.16 -24.39
C LYS A 369 14.71 -4.48 -25.10
N GLU A 370 14.63 -4.24 -26.41
CA GLU A 370 13.44 -4.52 -27.20
C GLU A 370 13.18 -6.02 -27.28
N TRP A 371 14.25 -6.83 -27.42
CA TRP A 371 14.14 -8.28 -27.38
C TRP A 371 13.60 -8.77 -26.02
N ILE A 372 14.14 -8.27 -24.87
CA ILE A 372 13.66 -8.69 -23.55
C ILE A 372 12.17 -8.39 -23.41
N GLN A 373 11.74 -7.19 -23.80
CA GLN A 373 10.35 -6.77 -23.68
C GLN A 373 9.40 -7.67 -24.49
N ASN A 374 9.76 -7.97 -25.73
CA ASN A 374 9.01 -8.92 -26.56
C ASN A 374 9.09 -10.37 -26.04
N TYR A 375 10.19 -10.73 -25.41
CA TYR A 375 10.39 -12.10 -24.91
C TYR A 375 9.53 -12.38 -23.68
N ILE A 376 9.47 -11.46 -22.72
CA ILE A 376 8.72 -11.67 -21.46
C ILE A 376 7.21 -11.67 -21.66
N GLU A 377 6.71 -11.08 -22.75
CA GLU A 377 5.27 -10.96 -22.99
C GLU A 377 4.63 -12.36 -23.16
N GLY A 378 3.73 -12.70 -22.22
CA GLY A 378 2.96 -13.96 -22.21
C GLY A 378 3.76 -15.24 -21.95
N ARG A 379 5.06 -15.15 -21.61
CA ARG A 379 5.89 -16.29 -21.19
C ARG A 379 5.98 -16.41 -19.67
N ASP A 380 6.23 -17.62 -19.22
CA ASP A 380 6.48 -17.97 -17.82
C ASP A 380 7.86 -18.64 -17.64
N LEU A 381 8.14 -19.06 -16.41
CA LEU A 381 9.41 -19.70 -16.07
C LEU A 381 9.68 -20.99 -16.88
N ILE A 382 8.64 -21.76 -17.22
CA ILE A 382 8.79 -22.97 -18.04
C ILE A 382 9.34 -22.64 -19.43
N ASP A 383 8.85 -21.57 -20.06
CA ASP A 383 9.32 -21.16 -21.38
C ASP A 383 10.80 -20.78 -21.31
N LEU A 384 11.18 -19.99 -20.30
CA LEU A 384 12.58 -19.57 -20.11
C LEU A 384 13.52 -20.77 -19.88
N LEU A 385 13.09 -21.72 -19.04
CA LEU A 385 13.87 -22.94 -18.79
C LEU A 385 14.02 -23.78 -20.06
N ASN A 386 12.94 -23.97 -20.80
CA ASN A 386 12.98 -24.77 -22.04
C ASN A 386 13.81 -24.12 -23.14
N ASP A 387 13.78 -22.80 -23.26
CA ASP A 387 14.49 -22.08 -24.30
C ASP A 387 16.01 -21.96 -24.01
N PHE A 388 16.41 -21.77 -22.76
CA PHE A 388 17.77 -21.35 -22.42
C PHE A 388 18.47 -22.11 -21.30
N ALA A 389 17.76 -22.88 -20.45
CA ALA A 389 18.43 -23.61 -19.39
C ALA A 389 19.29 -24.74 -19.93
N THR A 390 20.59 -24.54 -20.00
CA THR A 390 21.57 -25.52 -20.53
C THR A 390 22.28 -26.27 -19.42
N THR A 391 22.31 -25.77 -18.20
CA THR A 391 22.99 -26.39 -17.06
C THR A 391 22.35 -25.92 -15.73
N GLU A 392 22.42 -26.72 -14.82
CA GLU A 392 22.51 -26.77 -13.36
C GLU A 392 22.19 -25.45 -12.62
N LEU A 393 20.96 -24.91 -12.79
CA LEU A 393 20.39 -24.06 -11.76
C LEU A 393 20.55 -24.80 -10.41
N GLN A 394 21.10 -24.13 -9.41
CA GLN A 394 21.26 -24.71 -8.09
C GLN A 394 20.12 -24.26 -7.17
N PRO A 395 19.65 -25.09 -6.23
CA PRO A 395 18.59 -24.70 -5.28
C PRO A 395 18.86 -23.40 -4.54
N GLU A 396 20.12 -23.11 -4.26
CA GLU A 396 20.58 -21.89 -3.58
C GLU A 396 20.42 -20.61 -4.41
N ASN A 397 20.22 -20.73 -5.73
CA ASN A 397 20.05 -19.58 -6.62
C ASN A 397 18.58 -19.17 -6.83
N MET A 398 17.61 -19.93 -6.30
CA MET A 398 16.19 -19.70 -6.59
C MET A 398 15.74 -18.31 -6.16
N TYR A 399 16.10 -17.85 -4.96
CA TYR A 399 15.71 -16.53 -4.46
C TYR A 399 16.36 -15.36 -5.21
N GLN A 400 17.49 -15.60 -5.89
CA GLN A 400 18.14 -14.59 -6.73
C GLN A 400 17.55 -14.54 -8.14
N LEU A 401 16.94 -15.63 -8.57
CA LEU A 401 16.30 -15.74 -9.88
C LEU A 401 14.85 -15.28 -9.83
N LEU A 402 14.09 -15.72 -8.82
CA LEU A 402 12.64 -15.51 -8.72
C LEU A 402 12.31 -14.48 -7.65
N ARG A 403 11.37 -13.62 -7.97
CA ARG A 403 10.76 -12.73 -6.97
C ARG A 403 9.75 -13.50 -6.12
N LYS A 404 9.39 -12.94 -4.98
CA LYS A 404 8.30 -13.46 -4.15
C LYS A 404 6.97 -13.41 -4.90
N LEU A 405 6.10 -14.36 -4.64
CA LEU A 405 4.73 -14.37 -5.15
C LEU A 405 3.95 -13.20 -4.52
N PRO A 406 3.55 -12.20 -5.33
CA PRO A 406 2.87 -11.04 -4.76
C PRO A 406 1.45 -11.40 -4.33
N PRO A 407 0.96 -10.79 -3.25
CA PRO A 407 -0.45 -10.86 -2.88
C PRO A 407 -1.33 -10.23 -3.96
N ARG A 408 -2.65 -10.46 -3.88
CA ARG A 408 -3.62 -9.88 -4.82
C ARG A 408 -4.66 -9.07 -4.06
N GLU A 409 -4.81 -7.82 -4.49
CA GLU A 409 -5.75 -6.87 -3.93
C GLU A 409 -7.08 -6.92 -4.68
N TYR A 410 -8.18 -6.98 -3.94
CA TYR A 410 -9.53 -6.93 -4.49
C TYR A 410 -10.34 -5.87 -3.75
N SER A 411 -10.89 -4.90 -4.48
CA SER A 411 -11.79 -3.91 -3.92
C SER A 411 -12.99 -4.63 -3.28
N ILE A 412 -13.33 -4.25 -2.05
CA ILE A 412 -14.44 -4.86 -1.31
C ILE A 412 -15.76 -4.53 -1.99
N SER A 413 -16.64 -5.54 -2.14
CA SER A 413 -17.94 -5.40 -2.77
C SER A 413 -19.12 -5.55 -1.80
N SER A 414 -18.89 -5.57 -0.49
CA SER A 414 -19.90 -5.55 0.57
C SER A 414 -19.77 -4.34 1.48
N SER A 415 -20.82 -4.01 2.24
CA SER A 415 -20.75 -3.02 3.31
C SER A 415 -20.59 -3.72 4.66
N TYR A 416 -19.62 -3.27 5.46
CA TYR A 416 -19.46 -3.75 6.84
C TYR A 416 -20.71 -3.49 7.70
N LYS A 417 -21.45 -2.41 7.43
CA LYS A 417 -22.67 -2.09 8.17
C LYS A 417 -23.82 -3.05 7.84
N ALA A 418 -23.89 -3.52 6.59
CA ALA A 418 -24.88 -4.48 6.17
C ALA A 418 -24.51 -5.92 6.61
N THR A 419 -23.24 -6.30 6.51
CA THR A 419 -22.74 -7.65 6.82
C THR A 419 -21.45 -7.57 7.64
N PRO A 420 -21.51 -7.29 8.96
CA PRO A 420 -20.30 -7.05 9.77
C PRO A 420 -19.41 -8.28 9.96
N ASP A 421 -19.97 -9.48 9.81
CA ASP A 421 -19.24 -10.74 9.99
C ASP A 421 -18.74 -11.33 8.66
N GLU A 422 -18.85 -10.58 7.57
CA GLU A 422 -18.51 -11.04 6.23
C GLU A 422 -17.81 -9.95 5.42
N VAL A 423 -17.00 -10.35 4.45
CA VAL A 423 -16.51 -9.47 3.40
C VAL A 423 -16.68 -10.13 2.04
N HIS A 424 -17.22 -9.38 1.07
CA HIS A 424 -17.41 -9.89 -0.28
C HIS A 424 -16.43 -9.26 -1.25
N ILE A 425 -15.96 -10.05 -2.21
CA ILE A 425 -15.09 -9.60 -3.31
C ILE A 425 -15.65 -10.07 -4.65
N THR A 426 -15.31 -9.33 -5.71
CA THR A 426 -15.71 -9.62 -7.09
C THR A 426 -14.48 -9.92 -7.93
N VAL A 427 -14.33 -11.18 -8.36
CA VAL A 427 -13.09 -11.69 -8.95
C VAL A 427 -13.33 -12.13 -10.40
N GLY A 428 -12.72 -11.44 -11.36
CA GLY A 428 -12.72 -11.84 -12.77
C GLY A 428 -11.65 -12.89 -13.04
N ALA A 429 -12.02 -14.10 -13.47
CA ALA A 429 -11.07 -15.17 -13.80
C ALA A 429 -10.30 -14.83 -15.08
N VAL A 430 -8.97 -14.79 -14.97
CA VAL A 430 -8.08 -14.48 -16.08
C VAL A 430 -7.60 -15.76 -16.73
N ARG A 431 -7.94 -15.96 -18.02
CA ARG A 431 -7.46 -17.07 -18.84
C ARG A 431 -7.13 -16.57 -20.25
N TYR A 432 -5.98 -16.94 -20.76
CA TYR A 432 -5.56 -16.61 -22.12
C TYR A 432 -4.60 -17.66 -22.68
N ASN A 433 -4.43 -17.70 -24.00
CA ASN A 433 -3.44 -18.58 -24.64
C ASN A 433 -2.27 -17.72 -25.13
N ALA A 434 -1.05 -18.12 -24.77
CA ALA A 434 0.17 -17.49 -25.24
C ALA A 434 1.25 -18.56 -25.50
N HIS A 435 1.96 -18.39 -26.58
CA HIS A 435 3.06 -19.30 -26.99
C HIS A 435 2.66 -20.80 -27.01
N GLY A 436 1.40 -21.07 -27.41
CA GLY A 436 0.87 -22.45 -27.55
C GLY A 436 0.50 -23.15 -26.24
N ARG A 437 0.50 -22.43 -25.10
CA ARG A 437 0.06 -22.91 -23.77
C ARG A 437 -1.06 -22.04 -23.22
N ASP A 438 -1.96 -22.67 -22.48
CA ASP A 438 -2.97 -21.95 -21.71
C ASP A 438 -2.32 -21.33 -20.47
N ARG A 439 -2.71 -20.10 -20.17
CA ARG A 439 -2.24 -19.30 -19.04
C ARG A 439 -3.41 -18.95 -18.15
N THR A 440 -3.16 -18.94 -16.86
CA THR A 440 -4.17 -18.67 -15.84
C THR A 440 -3.66 -17.62 -14.86
N GLY A 441 -4.56 -16.74 -14.41
CA GLY A 441 -4.27 -15.84 -13.30
C GLY A 441 -4.18 -16.63 -12.00
N VAL A 442 -3.10 -16.46 -11.24
CA VAL A 442 -2.78 -17.24 -10.04
C VAL A 442 -3.95 -17.27 -9.05
N CYS A 443 -4.36 -16.10 -8.55
CA CYS A 443 -5.41 -15.98 -7.55
C CYS A 443 -6.82 -16.10 -8.15
N SER A 444 -7.08 -15.46 -9.29
CA SER A 444 -8.41 -15.43 -9.88
C SER A 444 -8.90 -16.80 -10.35
N VAL A 445 -8.02 -17.63 -10.90
CA VAL A 445 -8.37 -18.99 -11.29
C VAL A 445 -8.28 -19.95 -10.09
N GLN A 446 -7.49 -19.66 -9.07
CA GLN A 446 -7.58 -20.36 -7.79
C GLN A 446 -9.01 -20.28 -7.23
N PHE A 447 -9.62 -19.09 -7.17
CA PHE A 447 -11.03 -18.93 -6.76
C PHE A 447 -12.01 -19.61 -7.73
N ALA A 448 -11.73 -19.56 -9.02
CA ALA A 448 -12.66 -20.12 -10.02
C ALA A 448 -12.72 -21.65 -10.02
N GLU A 449 -11.61 -22.34 -9.74
CA GLU A 449 -11.48 -23.78 -9.98
C GLU A 449 -11.06 -24.60 -8.75
N ARG A 450 -10.34 -23.98 -7.79
CA ARG A 450 -9.68 -24.73 -6.70
C ARG A 450 -10.27 -24.46 -5.33
N ILE A 451 -10.88 -23.28 -5.13
CA ILE A 451 -11.50 -22.89 -3.86
C ILE A 451 -12.99 -23.17 -3.90
N GLN A 452 -13.50 -23.86 -2.87
CA GLN A 452 -14.90 -24.23 -2.68
C GLN A 452 -15.44 -23.66 -1.38
N GLU A 453 -16.76 -23.65 -1.21
CA GLU A 453 -17.42 -23.31 0.05
C GLU A 453 -16.91 -24.23 1.18
N GLY A 454 -16.53 -23.64 2.30
CA GLY A 454 -15.93 -24.31 3.47
C GLY A 454 -14.40 -24.41 3.44
N ASP A 455 -13.72 -24.07 2.33
CA ASP A 455 -12.27 -23.92 2.32
C ASP A 455 -11.86 -22.62 3.02
N THR A 456 -10.57 -22.49 3.36
CA THR A 456 -10.01 -21.27 3.95
C THR A 456 -9.04 -20.57 3.00
N VAL A 457 -9.00 -19.24 3.11
CA VAL A 457 -8.11 -18.40 2.31
C VAL A 457 -7.40 -17.41 3.21
N PRO A 458 -6.05 -17.29 3.14
CA PRO A 458 -5.31 -16.32 3.93
C PRO A 458 -5.49 -14.91 3.37
N ILE A 459 -6.01 -14.00 4.21
CA ILE A 459 -6.34 -12.63 3.83
C ILE A 459 -5.87 -11.62 4.89
N TYR A 460 -5.80 -10.35 4.50
CA TYR A 460 -5.76 -9.21 5.41
C TYR A 460 -6.41 -7.98 4.80
N LEU A 461 -6.81 -7.02 5.65
CA LEU A 461 -7.46 -5.79 5.22
C LEU A 461 -6.42 -4.73 4.83
N LYS A 462 -6.64 -4.07 3.71
CA LYS A 462 -5.87 -2.91 3.27
C LYS A 462 -6.78 -1.69 3.11
N ARG A 463 -6.45 -0.62 3.83
CA ARG A 463 -7.15 0.65 3.72
C ARG A 463 -6.74 1.38 2.44
N ASN A 464 -7.73 2.02 1.80
CA ASN A 464 -7.48 2.90 0.66
C ASN A 464 -7.95 4.34 1.00
N PRO A 465 -7.08 5.21 1.54
CA PRO A 465 -7.46 6.56 1.94
C PRO A 465 -7.78 7.49 0.74
N ASN A 466 -7.40 7.08 -0.47
CA ASN A 466 -7.55 7.86 -1.70
C ASN A 466 -8.81 7.51 -2.49
N PHE A 467 -9.61 6.52 -2.00
CA PHE A 467 -10.88 6.15 -2.62
C PHE A 467 -11.96 6.01 -1.56
N LYS A 468 -12.44 7.17 -1.05
CA LYS A 468 -13.44 7.23 0.03
C LYS A 468 -14.67 7.99 -0.41
N PHE A 469 -15.82 7.38 -0.14
CA PHE A 469 -17.13 7.97 -0.46
C PHE A 469 -17.54 9.05 0.56
N PRO A 470 -18.38 10.03 0.12
CA PRO A 470 -18.79 11.11 1.01
C PRO A 470 -19.71 10.58 2.11
N GLN A 471 -19.51 11.09 3.32
CA GLN A 471 -20.34 10.77 4.49
C GLN A 471 -21.68 11.54 4.50
N ASN A 472 -21.78 12.64 3.74
CA ASN A 472 -23.00 13.42 3.62
C ASN A 472 -23.91 12.82 2.55
N GLU A 473 -25.11 12.38 2.94
CA GLU A 473 -26.12 11.76 2.08
C GLU A 473 -26.53 12.62 0.87
N GLU A 474 -26.53 13.95 1.04
CA GLU A 474 -26.94 14.93 0.02
C GLU A 474 -25.85 15.16 -1.05
N THR A 475 -24.61 14.68 -0.83
CA THR A 475 -23.55 14.86 -1.83
C THR A 475 -23.83 13.96 -3.05
N PRO A 476 -24.00 14.55 -4.25
CA PRO A 476 -24.21 13.73 -5.44
C PRO A 476 -22.95 12.91 -5.76
N VAL A 477 -23.16 11.64 -6.15
CA VAL A 477 -22.08 10.70 -6.46
C VAL A 477 -22.27 10.10 -7.84
N ILE A 478 -21.27 10.25 -8.70
CA ILE A 478 -21.20 9.61 -10.01
C ILE A 478 -20.20 8.45 -9.92
N MET A 479 -20.66 7.24 -10.18
CA MET A 479 -19.90 5.99 -10.13
C MET A 479 -19.70 5.45 -11.54
N ILE A 480 -18.47 5.20 -11.95
CA ILE A 480 -18.11 4.70 -13.29
C ILE A 480 -17.27 3.43 -13.12
N GLY A 481 -17.90 2.25 -13.30
CA GLY A 481 -17.26 0.95 -13.02
C GLY A 481 -17.70 -0.15 -13.95
N PRO A 482 -17.07 -0.31 -15.12
CA PRO A 482 -17.30 -1.46 -15.98
C PRO A 482 -16.63 -2.72 -15.45
N GLY A 483 -17.26 -3.88 -15.69
CA GLY A 483 -16.76 -5.18 -15.26
C GLY A 483 -16.62 -5.28 -13.73
N THR A 484 -15.49 -5.81 -13.27
CA THR A 484 -15.18 -5.93 -11.83
C THR A 484 -14.99 -4.60 -11.12
N GLY A 485 -14.78 -3.50 -11.86
CA GLY A 485 -14.74 -2.15 -11.31
C GLY A 485 -16.04 -1.70 -10.63
N VAL A 486 -17.11 -2.49 -10.73
CA VAL A 486 -18.36 -2.26 -10.02
C VAL A 486 -18.29 -2.59 -8.51
N ALA A 487 -17.28 -3.33 -8.07
CA ALA A 487 -17.16 -3.85 -6.71
C ALA A 487 -17.29 -2.78 -5.60
N PRO A 488 -16.49 -1.69 -5.57
CA PRO A 488 -16.59 -0.69 -4.51
C PRO A 488 -17.93 0.07 -4.57
N PHE A 489 -18.56 0.15 -5.73
CA PHE A 489 -19.86 0.79 -5.89
C PHE A 489 -21.00 -0.05 -5.32
N ARG A 490 -20.92 -1.39 -5.43
CA ARG A 490 -21.83 -2.29 -4.74
C ARG A 490 -21.71 -2.14 -3.22
N SER A 491 -20.47 -2.11 -2.71
CA SER A 491 -20.21 -1.86 -1.28
C SER A 491 -20.85 -0.55 -0.82
N TYR A 492 -20.67 0.53 -1.57
CA TYR A 492 -21.23 1.84 -1.24
C TYR A 492 -22.75 1.86 -1.30
N MET A 493 -23.37 1.20 -2.27
CA MET A 493 -24.82 1.13 -2.39
C MET A 493 -25.46 0.32 -1.26
N GLN A 494 -24.88 -0.80 -0.85
CA GLN A 494 -25.30 -1.54 0.34
C GLN A 494 -25.19 -0.70 1.61
N GLU A 495 -24.13 0.10 1.74
CA GLU A 495 -23.99 0.99 2.89
C GLU A 495 -25.08 2.07 2.91
N ARG A 496 -25.42 2.65 1.76
CA ARG A 496 -26.49 3.63 1.64
C ARG A 496 -27.85 3.04 1.98
N GLU A 497 -28.14 1.82 1.49
CA GLU A 497 -29.37 1.09 1.81
C GLU A 497 -29.50 0.86 3.31
N GLU A 498 -28.45 0.36 3.97
CA GLU A 498 -28.44 0.12 5.42
C GLU A 498 -28.62 1.42 6.24
N LEU A 499 -28.05 2.53 5.75
CA LEU A 499 -28.21 3.84 6.37
C LEU A 499 -29.57 4.51 6.04
N GLY A 500 -30.34 3.96 5.12
CA GLY A 500 -31.61 4.54 4.65
C GLY A 500 -31.42 5.81 3.82
N PHE A 501 -30.29 5.94 3.11
CA PHE A 501 -29.99 7.09 2.25
C PHE A 501 -30.60 6.89 0.87
N GLU A 502 -31.38 7.84 0.41
CA GLU A 502 -32.02 7.82 -0.91
C GLU A 502 -31.44 8.87 -1.86
N GLY A 503 -31.49 8.57 -3.15
CA GLY A 503 -31.13 9.53 -4.20
C GLY A 503 -29.64 9.85 -4.32
N HIS A 504 -29.37 10.88 -5.09
CA HIS A 504 -28.03 11.48 -5.28
C HIS A 504 -26.92 10.54 -5.80
N THR A 505 -27.26 9.40 -6.41
CA THR A 505 -26.30 8.43 -6.95
C THR A 505 -26.57 8.12 -8.41
N TRP A 506 -25.52 8.03 -9.22
CA TRP A 506 -25.61 7.72 -10.64
C TRP A 506 -24.51 6.72 -11.03
N LEU A 507 -24.90 5.53 -11.48
CA LEU A 507 -23.97 4.49 -11.90
C LEU A 507 -23.88 4.40 -13.43
N PHE A 508 -22.65 4.37 -13.95
CA PHE A 508 -22.32 3.95 -15.31
C PHE A 508 -21.68 2.57 -15.26
N PHE A 509 -22.42 1.56 -15.67
CA PHE A 509 -21.95 0.17 -15.73
C PHE A 509 -21.68 -0.25 -17.17
N GLY A 510 -20.67 -1.08 -17.40
CA GLY A 510 -20.33 -1.59 -18.74
C GLY A 510 -19.84 -3.03 -18.72
N GLU A 511 -20.24 -3.82 -19.72
CA GLU A 511 -19.81 -5.20 -19.94
C GLU A 511 -19.94 -5.62 -21.42
N GLN A 512 -19.74 -6.93 -21.72
CA GLN A 512 -19.87 -7.44 -23.08
C GLN A 512 -21.32 -7.60 -23.51
N HIS A 513 -22.13 -8.32 -22.74
CA HIS A 513 -23.50 -8.67 -23.09
C HIS A 513 -24.48 -8.42 -21.93
N PHE A 514 -25.63 -7.83 -22.25
CA PHE A 514 -26.68 -7.58 -21.27
C PHE A 514 -27.18 -8.87 -20.61
N THR A 515 -27.41 -9.91 -21.39
CA THR A 515 -28.08 -11.14 -20.92
C THR A 515 -27.18 -12.05 -20.08
N THR A 516 -25.87 -11.96 -20.25
CA THR A 516 -24.91 -12.90 -19.63
C THR A 516 -23.93 -12.23 -18.70
N ASP A 517 -23.71 -10.91 -18.83
CA ASP A 517 -22.59 -10.25 -18.18
C ASP A 517 -23.00 -9.04 -17.33
N PHE A 518 -24.30 -8.82 -17.13
CA PHE A 518 -24.75 -7.75 -16.26
C PHE A 518 -24.61 -8.17 -14.79
N LEU A 519 -23.43 -7.91 -14.22
CA LEU A 519 -23.10 -8.28 -12.85
C LEU A 519 -24.04 -7.59 -11.85
N TYR A 520 -24.56 -8.34 -10.87
CA TYR A 520 -25.46 -7.87 -9.81
C TYR A 520 -26.74 -7.17 -10.32
N GLN A 521 -27.24 -7.54 -11.50
CA GLN A 521 -28.36 -6.88 -12.18
C GLN A 521 -29.58 -6.69 -11.28
N THR A 522 -29.95 -7.69 -10.49
CA THR A 522 -31.13 -7.65 -9.63
C THR A 522 -31.01 -6.61 -8.52
N GLU A 523 -29.84 -6.52 -7.89
CA GLU A 523 -29.54 -5.53 -6.85
C GLU A 523 -29.62 -4.10 -7.40
N TRP A 524 -29.00 -3.84 -8.58
CA TRP A 524 -29.10 -2.51 -9.23
C TRP A 524 -30.54 -2.12 -9.58
N GLN A 525 -31.36 -3.08 -9.97
CA GLN A 525 -32.76 -2.84 -10.27
C GLN A 525 -33.60 -2.59 -9.01
N GLU A 526 -33.30 -3.27 -7.92
CA GLU A 526 -33.92 -3.06 -6.60
C GLU A 526 -33.60 -1.65 -6.09
N TRP A 527 -32.34 -1.24 -6.07
CA TRP A 527 -31.93 0.10 -5.65
C TRP A 527 -32.45 1.23 -6.55
N LEU A 528 -32.69 0.96 -7.84
CA LEU A 528 -33.38 1.92 -8.71
C LEU A 528 -34.86 2.02 -8.35
N ASN A 529 -35.53 0.92 -7.97
CA ASN A 529 -36.95 0.89 -7.67
C ASN A 529 -37.28 1.53 -6.32
N ASP A 530 -36.43 1.34 -5.32
CA ASP A 530 -36.58 1.91 -3.98
C ASP A 530 -36.05 3.33 -3.83
N GLY A 531 -35.27 3.80 -4.80
CA GLY A 531 -34.72 5.16 -4.85
C GLY A 531 -33.33 5.33 -4.24
N THR A 532 -32.70 4.29 -3.70
CA THR A 532 -31.32 4.34 -3.21
C THR A 532 -30.34 4.70 -4.35
N LEU A 533 -30.56 4.15 -5.57
CA LEU A 533 -29.90 4.53 -6.79
C LEU A 533 -30.78 5.44 -7.63
N SER A 534 -30.35 6.69 -7.88
CA SER A 534 -31.16 7.64 -8.67
C SER A 534 -31.14 7.35 -10.16
N LYS A 535 -29.99 6.92 -10.69
CA LYS A 535 -29.83 6.72 -12.13
C LYS A 535 -28.81 5.64 -12.44
N LEU A 536 -29.11 4.86 -13.49
CA LEU A 536 -28.24 3.83 -14.04
C LEU A 536 -28.16 3.96 -15.57
N ASP A 537 -26.96 4.11 -16.10
CA ASP A 537 -26.67 4.00 -17.52
C ASP A 537 -25.80 2.78 -17.77
N VAL A 538 -26.21 1.94 -18.73
CA VAL A 538 -25.52 0.68 -19.04
C VAL A 538 -24.96 0.69 -20.46
N ALA A 539 -23.80 0.07 -20.65
CA ALA A 539 -23.10 -0.04 -21.92
C ALA A 539 -22.69 -1.50 -22.17
N PHE A 540 -23.27 -2.12 -23.20
CA PHE A 540 -22.94 -3.48 -23.59
C PHE A 540 -22.23 -3.50 -24.94
N SER A 541 -20.93 -3.83 -24.91
CA SER A 541 -20.04 -3.59 -26.04
C SER A 541 -20.16 -4.58 -27.19
N ARG A 542 -20.92 -5.68 -27.01
CA ARG A 542 -21.07 -6.74 -28.02
C ARG A 542 -22.53 -7.08 -28.36
N ASP A 543 -23.50 -6.31 -27.89
CA ASP A 543 -24.92 -6.53 -28.17
C ASP A 543 -25.39 -5.87 -29.47
N THR A 544 -24.60 -4.95 -30.01
CA THR A 544 -24.88 -4.23 -31.25
C THR A 544 -23.66 -4.26 -32.17
N ASP A 545 -23.85 -3.92 -33.46
CA ASP A 545 -22.76 -3.81 -34.44
C ASP A 545 -21.74 -2.72 -34.06
N GLN A 546 -22.18 -1.70 -33.32
CA GLN A 546 -21.30 -0.67 -32.79
C GLN A 546 -20.98 -0.99 -31.33
N LYS A 547 -19.68 -0.98 -30.99
CA LYS A 547 -19.24 -1.15 -29.61
C LYS A 547 -19.61 0.07 -28.78
N VAL A 548 -20.38 -0.13 -27.73
CA VAL A 548 -20.78 0.90 -26.78
C VAL A 548 -20.08 0.64 -25.45
N TYR A 549 -19.38 1.66 -24.95
CA TYR A 549 -18.68 1.65 -23.67
C TYR A 549 -19.19 2.77 -22.76
N VAL A 550 -18.80 2.79 -21.49
CA VAL A 550 -19.25 3.79 -20.50
C VAL A 550 -18.94 5.22 -20.90
N GLN A 551 -17.79 5.49 -21.55
CA GLN A 551 -17.44 6.83 -22.05
C GLN A 551 -18.42 7.35 -23.11
N HIS A 552 -19.04 6.48 -23.91
CA HIS A 552 -20.09 6.87 -24.85
C HIS A 552 -21.36 7.27 -24.12
N LYS A 553 -21.70 6.57 -23.03
CA LYS A 553 -22.86 6.92 -22.18
C LYS A 553 -22.67 8.25 -21.45
N ILE A 554 -21.45 8.55 -21.02
CA ILE A 554 -21.10 9.87 -20.46
C ILE A 554 -21.32 10.95 -21.53
N ALA A 555 -20.86 10.74 -22.75
CA ALA A 555 -21.04 11.69 -23.86
C ALA A 555 -22.51 11.88 -24.27
N GLU A 556 -23.30 10.79 -24.28
CA GLU A 556 -24.76 10.84 -24.54
C GLU A 556 -25.50 11.67 -23.50
N ASN A 557 -25.08 11.61 -22.24
CA ASN A 557 -25.68 12.33 -21.12
C ASN A 557 -24.92 13.63 -20.75
N SER A 558 -24.13 14.21 -21.63
CA SER A 558 -23.14 15.25 -21.29
C SER A 558 -23.74 16.44 -20.53
N GLU A 559 -24.92 16.95 -20.94
CA GLU A 559 -25.59 18.06 -20.26
C GLU A 559 -25.95 17.72 -18.79
N GLN A 560 -26.57 16.56 -18.58
CA GLN A 560 -26.95 16.13 -17.24
C GLN A 560 -25.72 15.79 -16.39
N PHE A 561 -24.69 15.19 -16.98
CA PHE A 561 -23.42 14.90 -16.30
C PHE A 561 -22.77 16.20 -15.81
N ASN A 562 -22.74 17.24 -16.66
CA ASN A 562 -22.24 18.54 -16.28
C ASN A 562 -23.07 19.17 -15.14
N GLN A 563 -24.40 19.08 -15.20
CA GLN A 563 -25.27 19.59 -14.13
C GLN A 563 -24.96 18.93 -12.78
N TRP A 564 -24.65 17.64 -12.78
CA TRP A 564 -24.25 16.93 -11.55
C TRP A 564 -22.91 17.47 -11.01
N ILE A 565 -21.93 17.70 -11.90
CA ILE A 565 -20.63 18.30 -11.51
C ILE A 565 -20.83 19.69 -10.89
N GLU A 566 -21.65 20.56 -11.53
CA GLU A 566 -21.97 21.90 -11.02
C GLU A 566 -22.72 21.87 -9.68
N ASN A 567 -23.54 20.86 -9.45
CA ASN A 567 -24.23 20.63 -8.18
C ASN A 567 -23.32 20.00 -7.09
N GLY A 568 -22.03 19.89 -7.35
CA GLY A 568 -21.05 19.43 -6.35
C GLY A 568 -20.78 17.94 -6.37
N ALA A 569 -21.16 17.20 -7.41
CA ALA A 569 -20.95 15.76 -7.46
C ALA A 569 -19.47 15.38 -7.28
N ALA A 570 -19.26 14.28 -6.53
CA ALA A 570 -18.02 13.53 -6.51
C ALA A 570 -18.07 12.41 -7.56
N ILE A 571 -16.98 12.24 -8.30
CA ILE A 571 -16.84 11.29 -9.40
C ILE A 571 -15.86 10.19 -8.98
N TYR A 572 -16.28 8.95 -9.14
CA TYR A 572 -15.49 7.76 -8.81
C TYR A 572 -15.34 6.89 -10.05
N VAL A 573 -14.09 6.49 -10.35
CA VAL A 573 -13.78 5.61 -11.47
C VAL A 573 -13.02 4.40 -10.95
N CYS A 574 -13.52 3.19 -11.24
CA CYS A 574 -12.85 1.96 -10.85
C CYS A 574 -12.82 0.95 -12.02
N GLY A 575 -11.67 0.26 -12.19
CA GLY A 575 -11.45 -0.79 -13.19
C GLY A 575 -10.18 -0.63 -14.01
N ASP A 576 -10.19 -1.02 -15.30
CA ASP A 576 -9.01 -1.06 -16.17
C ASP A 576 -8.31 0.31 -16.32
N GLU A 577 -7.04 0.36 -15.92
CA GLU A 577 -6.20 1.56 -16.02
C GLU A 577 -5.79 1.85 -17.46
N SER A 578 -5.43 0.82 -18.20
CA SER A 578 -4.70 0.95 -19.47
C SER A 578 -5.48 1.65 -20.57
N LYS A 579 -6.80 1.41 -20.63
CA LYS A 579 -7.70 1.94 -21.67
C LYS A 579 -8.91 2.65 -21.08
N MET A 580 -9.67 1.97 -20.21
CA MET A 580 -10.95 2.45 -19.71
C MET A 580 -10.79 3.77 -18.95
N ALA A 581 -9.87 3.85 -18.01
CA ALA A 581 -9.68 5.05 -17.19
C ALA A 581 -9.25 6.26 -18.04
N LYS A 582 -8.39 6.07 -19.05
CA LYS A 582 -7.98 7.11 -20.00
C LYS A 582 -9.14 7.60 -20.84
N ASP A 583 -9.95 6.68 -21.38
CA ASP A 583 -11.11 7.00 -22.19
C ASP A 583 -12.21 7.72 -21.39
N VAL A 584 -12.45 7.30 -20.15
CA VAL A 584 -13.38 7.95 -19.21
C VAL A 584 -12.91 9.36 -18.87
N HIS A 585 -11.64 9.53 -18.52
CA HIS A 585 -11.05 10.85 -18.24
C HIS A 585 -11.22 11.80 -19.43
N GLN A 586 -10.91 11.31 -20.64
CA GLN A 586 -11.11 12.08 -21.86
C GLN A 586 -12.59 12.43 -22.10
N ALA A 587 -13.52 11.53 -21.82
CA ALA A 587 -14.95 11.79 -21.97
C ALA A 587 -15.43 12.88 -20.99
N ILE A 588 -15.00 12.83 -19.73
CA ILE A 588 -15.33 13.85 -18.73
C ILE A 588 -14.76 15.21 -19.14
N ARG A 589 -13.49 15.26 -19.60
CA ARG A 589 -12.87 16.48 -20.13
C ARG A 589 -13.68 17.06 -21.29
N ASN A 590 -14.11 16.23 -22.23
CA ASN A 590 -14.94 16.65 -23.36
C ASN A 590 -16.31 17.20 -22.93
N VAL A 591 -16.91 16.65 -21.86
CA VAL A 591 -18.14 17.21 -21.27
C VAL A 591 -17.89 18.64 -20.78
N LEU A 592 -16.81 18.87 -20.04
CA LEU A 592 -16.46 20.21 -19.54
C LEU A 592 -16.20 21.22 -20.67
N VAL A 593 -15.44 20.81 -21.68
CA VAL A 593 -15.18 21.63 -22.88
C VAL A 593 -16.50 22.02 -23.58
N LYS A 594 -17.39 21.03 -23.77
CA LYS A 594 -18.64 21.22 -24.49
C LYS A 594 -19.66 22.04 -23.72
N GLU A 595 -19.93 21.68 -22.49
CA GLU A 595 -21.06 22.21 -21.72
C GLU A 595 -20.71 23.48 -20.95
N GLN A 596 -19.45 23.64 -20.49
CA GLN A 596 -18.97 24.85 -19.81
C GLN A 596 -18.22 25.80 -20.75
N ASN A 597 -18.05 25.42 -22.02
CA ASN A 597 -17.32 26.20 -23.03
C ASN A 597 -15.88 26.53 -22.59
N LEU A 598 -15.22 25.59 -21.93
CA LEU A 598 -13.83 25.69 -21.51
C LEU A 598 -12.87 25.36 -22.66
N SER A 599 -11.64 25.88 -22.61
CA SER A 599 -10.56 25.32 -23.42
C SER A 599 -10.19 23.91 -22.94
N GLU A 600 -9.47 23.12 -23.75
CA GLU A 600 -8.97 21.82 -23.31
C GLU A 600 -8.03 21.94 -22.09
N GLU A 601 -7.20 22.99 -22.04
CA GLU A 601 -6.29 23.28 -20.95
C GLU A 601 -7.06 23.67 -19.66
N ASP A 602 -8.09 24.53 -19.78
CA ASP A 602 -8.91 24.92 -18.62
C ASP A 602 -9.73 23.74 -18.10
N ALA A 603 -10.23 22.87 -18.98
CA ALA A 603 -10.95 21.66 -18.58
C ALA A 603 -10.03 20.67 -17.83
N GLU A 604 -8.78 20.52 -18.29
CA GLU A 604 -7.79 19.68 -17.58
C GLU A 604 -7.46 20.26 -16.19
N GLU A 605 -7.26 21.57 -16.09
CA GLU A 605 -7.03 22.21 -14.80
C GLU A 605 -8.25 22.10 -13.87
N TYR A 606 -9.47 22.14 -14.41
CA TYR A 606 -10.68 21.89 -13.66
C TYR A 606 -10.71 20.46 -13.08
N LEU A 607 -10.33 19.45 -13.88
CA LEU A 607 -10.24 18.06 -13.41
C LEU A 607 -9.15 17.88 -12.35
N LYS A 608 -7.99 18.54 -12.51
CA LYS A 608 -6.95 18.58 -11.47
C LYS A 608 -7.48 19.18 -10.17
N GLN A 609 -8.26 20.25 -10.26
CA GLN A 609 -8.88 20.83 -9.08
C GLN A 609 -9.89 19.89 -8.41
N LEU A 610 -10.71 19.19 -9.19
CA LEU A 610 -11.62 18.16 -8.65
C LEU A 610 -10.86 17.02 -7.92
N LYS A 611 -9.68 16.61 -8.43
CA LYS A 611 -8.81 15.65 -7.76
C LYS A 611 -8.28 16.20 -6.42
N ARG A 612 -7.76 17.43 -6.39
CA ARG A 612 -7.32 18.11 -5.15
C ARG A 612 -8.44 18.22 -4.11
N ASP A 613 -9.66 18.52 -4.57
CA ASP A 613 -10.86 18.62 -3.70
C ASP A 613 -11.42 17.24 -3.32
N LYS A 614 -10.76 16.14 -3.69
CA LYS A 614 -11.21 14.75 -3.54
C LYS A 614 -12.61 14.50 -4.13
N ARG A 615 -12.98 15.24 -5.15
CA ARG A 615 -14.22 15.10 -5.92
C ARG A 615 -14.04 14.30 -7.22
N TYR A 616 -12.83 13.93 -7.58
CA TYR A 616 -12.53 13.02 -8.68
C TYR A 616 -11.49 12.01 -8.21
N GLN A 617 -11.95 10.80 -7.89
CA GLN A 617 -11.14 9.73 -7.31
C GLN A 617 -11.12 8.52 -8.25
N ARG A 618 -9.97 7.85 -8.32
CA ARG A 618 -9.77 6.69 -9.19
C ARG A 618 -9.16 5.54 -8.39
N ASP A 619 -9.69 4.35 -8.60
CA ASP A 619 -9.14 3.07 -8.12
C ASP A 619 -9.01 2.16 -9.34
N VAL A 620 -7.88 2.27 -10.04
CA VAL A 620 -7.66 1.65 -11.35
C VAL A 620 -6.44 0.74 -11.32
N TYR A 621 -6.53 -0.44 -11.98
CA TYR A 621 -5.59 -1.55 -11.91
C TYR A 621 -5.40 -2.26 -13.26
#